data_4f10f4bd4ded7d442b4242995bb6e459
#
_entry.id   4f10f4bd4ded7d442b4242995bb6e459
#
_cell.length_a   1.000
_cell.length_b   1.000
_cell.length_c   1.000
_cell.angle_alpha   90.00
_cell.angle_beta   90.00
_cell.angle_gamma   90.00
#
_symmetry.space_group_name_H-M   'P 1'
#
loop_
_entity.id
_entity.type
_entity.pdbx_description
1 polymer ?
#
loop_
_entity_poly.entity_id
_entity_poly.type
_entity_poly.pdbx_seq_one_letter_code
_entity_poly.pdbx_strand_id
1 'polypeptide(L)'
;MSRPVGHVNRLILDILSAANKRLLVHYDGKTRLIADEIASLDFDGLDSLTPPPEGDLSIAEARAAWPNKFLWINVPVGWYAEERQALAERIRGLVRDAGPRRFCLMISEDVPPNWQENVPVVLETLEEMP
;
A
#
# COMPACT_ATOMS: atom_id res chain seq x y z
N MET A 1 5.56 24.69 -14.17
CA MET A 1 6.84 24.41 -13.49
C MET A 1 6.86 22.93 -13.13
N SER A 2 7.69 22.12 -13.78
CA SER A 2 7.84 20.72 -13.40
C SER A 2 8.53 20.66 -12.02
N ARG A 3 7.88 20.03 -11.05
CA ARG A 3 8.45 19.85 -9.72
C ARG A 3 9.72 18.96 -9.82
N PRO A 4 10.79 19.23 -9.06
CA PRO A 4 12.06 18.51 -9.14
C PRO A 4 11.92 16.98 -9.00
N VAL A 5 10.99 16.52 -8.16
CA VAL A 5 10.73 15.10 -7.89
C VAL A 5 10.28 14.35 -9.16
N GLY A 6 9.40 14.96 -9.96
CA GLY A 6 8.93 14.33 -11.21
C GLY A 6 10.04 14.16 -12.25
N HIS A 7 11.02 15.05 -12.28
CA HIS A 7 12.16 14.95 -13.19
C HIS A 7 13.12 13.81 -12.80
N VAL A 8 13.44 13.69 -11.51
CA VAL A 8 14.31 12.61 -11.00
C VAL A 8 13.67 11.25 -11.24
N ASN A 9 12.39 11.11 -10.94
CA ASN A 9 11.66 9.85 -11.16
C ASN A 9 11.68 9.45 -12.65
N ARG A 10 11.56 10.39 -13.57
CA ARG A 10 11.60 10.11 -15.02
C ARG A 10 12.95 9.58 -15.47
N LEU A 11 14.06 10.18 -15.02
CA LEU A 11 15.40 9.68 -15.32
C LEU A 11 15.63 8.25 -14.79
N ILE A 12 15.16 7.96 -13.58
CA ILE A 12 15.24 6.63 -12.98
C ILE A 12 14.40 5.63 -13.77
N LEU A 13 13.18 6.01 -14.16
CA LEU A 13 12.28 5.18 -14.95
C LEU A 13 12.88 4.79 -16.30
N ASP A 14 13.51 5.72 -17.01
CA ASP A 14 14.15 5.44 -18.30
C ASP A 14 15.24 4.36 -18.15
N ILE A 15 16.08 4.46 -17.12
CA ILE A 15 17.13 3.47 -16.82
C ILE A 15 16.54 2.11 -16.45
N LEU A 16 15.55 2.09 -15.55
CA LEU A 16 14.94 0.86 -15.07
C LEU A 16 14.15 0.15 -16.17
N SER A 17 13.42 0.91 -16.99
CA SER A 17 12.67 0.36 -18.12
C SER A 17 13.59 -0.27 -19.16
N ALA A 18 14.72 0.35 -19.46
CA ALA A 18 15.74 -0.23 -20.34
C ALA A 18 16.33 -1.53 -19.79
N ALA A 19 16.37 -1.69 -18.46
CA ALA A 19 16.80 -2.89 -17.76
C ALA A 19 15.67 -3.91 -17.49
N ASN A 20 14.46 -3.67 -17.99
CA ASN A 20 13.24 -4.43 -17.71
C ASN A 20 12.94 -4.56 -16.19
N LYS A 21 13.15 -3.47 -15.45
CA LYS A 21 12.88 -3.36 -14.02
C LYS A 21 11.68 -2.46 -13.77
N ARG A 22 11.07 -2.61 -12.58
CA ARG A 22 9.94 -1.81 -12.11
C ARG A 22 10.38 -0.82 -11.05
N LEU A 23 9.71 0.31 -10.98
CA LEU A 23 9.93 1.33 -9.95
C LEU A 23 8.70 1.41 -9.04
N LEU A 24 8.90 1.08 -7.78
CA LEU A 24 7.96 1.43 -6.71
C LEU A 24 8.56 2.61 -5.94
N VAL A 25 7.73 3.59 -5.65
CA VAL A 25 8.16 4.80 -4.92
C VAL A 25 7.56 4.77 -3.53
N HIS A 26 8.42 4.98 -2.54
CA HIS A 26 8.03 5.03 -1.14
C HIS A 26 7.35 6.36 -0.83
N TYR A 27 6.05 6.27 -0.49
CA TYR A 27 5.24 7.39 -0.01
C TYR A 27 4.62 7.00 1.32
N ASP A 28 5.24 7.46 2.40
CA ASP A 28 4.75 7.22 3.74
C ASP A 28 3.78 8.31 4.21
N GLY A 29 2.84 7.92 5.09
CA GLY A 29 1.92 8.81 5.76
C GLY A 29 0.80 9.37 4.89
N LYS A 30 0.63 10.69 4.91
CA LYS A 30 -0.54 11.36 4.31
C LYS A 30 -0.31 11.75 2.86
N THR A 31 -0.97 11.06 1.94
CA THR A 31 -0.79 11.21 0.50
C THR A 31 -1.97 11.87 -0.23
N ARG A 32 -3.09 12.12 0.46
CA ARG A 32 -4.31 12.69 -0.16
C ARG A 32 -4.06 13.98 -0.94
N LEU A 33 -3.28 14.89 -0.36
CA LEU A 33 -2.99 16.20 -0.99
C LEU A 33 -2.15 16.11 -2.27
N ILE A 34 -1.44 15.01 -2.47
CA ILE A 34 -0.58 14.79 -3.63
C ILE A 34 -1.07 13.63 -4.52
N ALA A 35 -2.28 13.14 -4.29
CA ALA A 35 -2.83 11.98 -4.99
C ALA A 35 -2.87 12.18 -6.52
N ASP A 36 -3.27 13.36 -6.99
CA ASP A 36 -3.30 13.68 -8.42
C ASP A 36 -1.89 13.78 -9.01
N GLU A 37 -0.93 14.30 -8.24
CA GLU A 37 0.46 14.34 -8.67
C GLU A 37 1.04 12.92 -8.81
N ILE A 38 0.80 12.06 -7.83
CA ILE A 38 1.16 10.64 -7.88
C ILE A 38 0.53 9.95 -9.10
N ALA A 39 -0.75 10.22 -9.39
CA ALA A 39 -1.44 9.67 -10.55
C ALA A 39 -0.79 10.07 -11.88
N SER A 40 -0.24 11.29 -11.95
CA SER A 40 0.39 11.84 -13.14
C SER A 40 1.81 11.33 -13.43
N LEU A 41 2.43 10.62 -12.49
CA LEU A 41 3.80 10.11 -12.60
C LEU A 41 3.81 8.67 -13.13
N ASP A 42 4.78 8.33 -13.98
CA ASP A 42 4.82 7.07 -14.73
C ASP A 42 5.48 5.89 -13.99
N PHE A 43 5.73 5.98 -12.67
CA PHE A 43 6.26 4.87 -11.91
C PHE A 43 5.21 3.75 -11.70
N ASP A 44 5.68 2.52 -11.47
CA ASP A 44 4.84 1.32 -11.51
C ASP A 44 3.95 1.13 -10.27
N GLY A 45 4.36 1.62 -9.11
CA GLY A 45 3.58 1.43 -7.89
C GLY A 45 4.09 2.21 -6.68
N LEU A 46 3.30 2.16 -5.62
CA LEU A 46 3.60 2.78 -4.34
C LEU A 46 4.05 1.72 -3.35
N ASP A 47 5.10 2.04 -2.62
CA ASP A 47 5.57 1.32 -1.44
C ASP A 47 5.15 2.07 -0.18
N SER A 48 4.90 1.33 0.90
CA SER A 48 4.51 1.88 2.21
C SER A 48 3.14 2.57 2.27
N LEU A 49 2.20 2.16 1.42
CA LEU A 49 0.84 2.68 1.49
C LEU A 49 0.12 2.15 2.73
N THR A 50 -0.19 3.03 3.66
CA THR A 50 -0.89 2.68 4.91
C THR A 50 -2.27 3.34 4.96
N PRO A 51 -3.37 2.59 5.20
CA PRO A 51 -4.68 3.19 5.37
C PRO A 51 -4.81 3.89 6.75
N PRO A 52 -5.89 4.65 6.99
CA PRO A 52 -6.12 5.27 8.29
C PRO A 52 -6.09 4.25 9.46
N PRO A 53 -5.59 4.68 10.64
CA PRO A 53 -5.36 6.07 11.04
C PRO A 53 -3.97 6.65 10.70
N GLU A 54 -3.03 5.85 10.28
CA GLU A 54 -1.64 6.28 10.01
C GLU A 54 -1.57 7.07 8.69
N GLY A 55 -2.20 6.58 7.62
CA GLY A 55 -2.41 7.34 6.39
C GLY A 55 -3.71 8.15 6.38
N ASP A 56 -4.03 8.76 5.25
CA ASP A 56 -5.26 9.58 5.07
C ASP A 56 -6.11 9.19 3.85
N LEU A 57 -5.69 8.17 3.09
CA LEU A 57 -6.48 7.53 2.05
C LEU A 57 -6.87 6.12 2.47
N SER A 58 -8.14 5.77 2.36
CA SER A 58 -8.55 4.36 2.40
C SER A 58 -7.99 3.63 1.18
N ILE A 59 -7.88 2.32 1.26
CA ILE A 59 -7.39 1.52 0.13
C ILE A 59 -8.33 1.60 -1.07
N ALA A 60 -9.64 1.71 -0.85
CA ALA A 60 -10.61 1.95 -1.91
C ALA A 60 -10.36 3.28 -2.63
N GLU A 61 -10.13 4.38 -1.88
CA GLU A 61 -9.79 5.69 -2.44
C GLU A 61 -8.47 5.66 -3.20
N ALA A 62 -7.44 5.03 -2.63
CA ALA A 62 -6.14 4.86 -3.26
C ALA A 62 -6.23 4.06 -4.56
N ARG A 63 -6.98 2.95 -4.58
CA ARG A 63 -7.22 2.15 -5.79
C ARG A 63 -7.98 2.94 -6.84
N ALA A 64 -8.97 3.74 -6.45
CA ALA A 64 -9.70 4.62 -7.38
C ALA A 64 -8.80 5.71 -7.98
N ALA A 65 -7.93 6.32 -7.16
CA ALA A 65 -6.99 7.34 -7.62
C ALA A 65 -5.89 6.75 -8.53
N TRP A 66 -5.45 5.52 -8.27
CA TRP A 66 -4.33 4.86 -8.96
C TRP A 66 -4.69 3.47 -9.48
N PRO A 67 -5.63 3.36 -10.44
CA PRO A 67 -6.19 2.06 -10.85
C PRO A 67 -5.17 1.11 -11.47
N ASN A 68 -4.09 1.63 -12.04
CA ASN A 68 -3.07 0.86 -12.72
C ASN A 68 -1.77 0.68 -11.93
N LYS A 69 -1.61 1.36 -10.80
CA LYS A 69 -0.39 1.23 -9.98
C LYS A 69 -0.43 0.00 -9.09
N PHE A 70 0.73 -0.58 -8.84
CA PHE A 70 0.89 -1.59 -7.81
C PHE A 70 0.84 -0.92 -6.43
N LEU A 71 0.08 -1.49 -5.50
CA LEU A 71 -0.05 -1.00 -4.13
C LEU A 71 0.63 -1.97 -3.17
N TRP A 72 1.73 -1.55 -2.57
CA TRP A 72 2.36 -2.26 -1.47
C TRP A 72 1.81 -1.69 -0.18
N ILE A 73 0.92 -2.46 0.46
CA ILE A 73 0.03 -1.97 1.52
C ILE A 73 0.53 -2.48 2.87
N ASN A 74 0.74 -1.57 3.80
CA ASN A 74 1.02 -1.91 5.19
C ASN A 74 -0.28 -2.14 5.95
N VAL A 75 -0.33 -3.18 6.77
CA VAL A 75 -1.37 -3.33 7.78
C VAL A 75 -1.05 -2.35 8.93
N PRO A 76 -1.96 -1.42 9.28
CA PRO A 76 -1.73 -0.48 10.37
C PRO A 76 -1.39 -1.18 11.68
N VAL A 77 -0.33 -0.73 12.36
CA VAL A 77 0.13 -1.34 13.62
C VAL A 77 -0.98 -1.33 14.67
N GLY A 78 -1.77 -0.27 14.71
CA GLY A 78 -2.89 -0.14 15.65
C GLY A 78 -3.97 -1.21 15.50
N TRP A 79 -4.13 -1.79 14.31
CA TRP A 79 -5.14 -2.86 14.11
C TRP A 79 -4.78 -4.15 14.85
N TYR A 80 -3.50 -4.40 15.10
CA TYR A 80 -3.06 -5.57 15.86
C TYR A 80 -3.43 -5.54 17.34
N ALA A 81 -3.89 -4.39 17.86
CA ALA A 81 -4.45 -4.28 19.22
C ALA A 81 -5.94 -4.63 19.28
N GLU A 82 -6.60 -4.81 18.14
CA GLU A 82 -8.01 -5.18 18.08
C GLU A 82 -8.22 -6.68 18.38
N GLU A 83 -9.46 -7.04 18.71
CA GLU A 83 -9.87 -8.44 18.85
C GLU A 83 -9.67 -9.21 17.53
N ARG A 84 -9.35 -10.50 17.65
CA ARG A 84 -9.04 -11.38 16.51
C ARG A 84 -10.03 -11.26 15.35
N GLN A 85 -11.34 -11.27 15.65
CA GLN A 85 -12.37 -11.18 14.62
C GLN A 85 -12.39 -9.83 13.93
N ALA A 86 -12.21 -8.73 14.69
CA ALA A 86 -12.16 -7.39 14.15
C ALA A 86 -10.96 -7.22 13.22
N LEU A 87 -9.78 -7.70 13.62
CA LEU A 87 -8.59 -7.71 12.76
C LEU A 87 -8.84 -8.49 11.46
N ALA A 88 -9.40 -9.69 11.55
CA ALA A 88 -9.71 -10.50 10.37
C ALA A 88 -10.68 -9.78 9.40
N GLU A 89 -11.70 -9.09 9.92
CA GLU A 89 -12.62 -8.32 9.09
C GLU A 89 -11.97 -7.10 8.44
N ARG A 90 -11.04 -6.43 9.15
CA ARG A 90 -10.22 -5.38 8.59
C ARG A 90 -9.39 -5.87 7.40
N ILE A 91 -8.75 -7.02 7.55
CA ILE A 91 -7.93 -7.63 6.49
C ILE A 91 -8.79 -7.99 5.27
N ARG A 92 -9.96 -8.63 5.48
CA ARG A 92 -10.89 -8.94 4.38
C ARG A 92 -11.35 -7.68 3.65
N GLY A 93 -11.67 -6.62 4.40
CA GLY A 93 -12.04 -5.31 3.84
C GLY A 93 -10.92 -4.73 3.00
N LEU A 94 -9.69 -4.71 3.53
CA LEU A 94 -8.52 -4.18 2.86
C LEU A 94 -8.23 -4.91 1.53
N VAL A 95 -8.25 -6.25 1.54
CA VAL A 95 -8.03 -7.06 0.32
C VAL A 95 -9.12 -6.80 -0.72
N ARG A 96 -10.39 -6.75 -0.30
CA ARG A 96 -11.50 -6.42 -1.20
C ARG A 96 -11.33 -5.04 -1.84
N ASP A 97 -10.94 -4.04 -1.06
CA ASP A 97 -10.76 -2.66 -1.51
C ASP A 97 -9.52 -2.51 -2.41
N ALA A 98 -8.47 -3.28 -2.17
CA ALA A 98 -7.29 -3.35 -3.03
C ALA A 98 -7.60 -3.92 -4.42
N GLY A 99 -8.63 -4.76 -4.51
CA GLY A 99 -9.04 -5.42 -5.74
C GLY A 99 -8.25 -6.71 -6.00
N PRO A 100 -8.53 -7.43 -7.12
CA PRO A 100 -8.02 -8.78 -7.34
C PRO A 100 -6.55 -8.84 -7.79
N ARG A 101 -5.93 -7.71 -8.08
CA ARG A 101 -4.59 -7.66 -8.71
C ARG A 101 -3.81 -6.41 -8.31
N ARG A 102 -2.51 -6.48 -8.54
CA ARG A 102 -1.57 -5.35 -8.39
C ARG A 102 -1.50 -4.80 -6.97
N PHE A 103 -1.48 -5.69 -6.00
CA PHE A 103 -1.17 -5.33 -4.62
C PHE A 103 -0.43 -6.48 -3.92
N CYS A 104 0.22 -6.14 -2.83
CA CYS A 104 0.63 -7.09 -1.79
C CYS A 104 0.40 -6.47 -0.42
N LEU A 105 0.25 -7.32 0.58
CA LEU A 105 0.20 -6.90 1.98
C LEU A 105 1.56 -7.11 2.64
N MET A 106 1.97 -6.12 3.40
CA MET A 106 3.05 -6.20 4.36
C MET A 106 2.46 -6.20 5.77
N ILE A 107 3.00 -7.05 6.63
CA ILE A 107 2.50 -7.18 8.00
C ILE A 107 2.50 -5.83 8.71
N SER A 108 3.61 -5.10 8.65
CA SER A 108 3.77 -3.71 9.04
C SER A 108 5.24 -3.30 8.81
N GLU A 109 5.56 -2.03 8.86
CA GLU A 109 6.95 -1.56 8.95
C GLU A 109 7.55 -1.88 10.32
N ASP A 110 6.75 -1.76 11.37
CA ASP A 110 7.11 -2.13 12.74
C ASP A 110 6.51 -3.47 13.13
N VAL A 111 7.21 -4.21 13.97
CA VAL A 111 6.69 -5.47 14.51
C VAL A 111 5.69 -5.16 15.62
N PRO A 112 4.42 -5.58 15.48
CA PRO A 112 3.42 -5.32 16.52
C PRO A 112 3.77 -6.04 17.84
N PRO A 113 3.46 -5.45 19.01
CA PRO A 113 3.87 -6.00 20.31
C PRO A 113 3.45 -7.46 20.59
N ASN A 114 2.32 -7.87 20.04
CA ASN A 114 1.74 -9.22 20.19
C ASN A 114 1.74 -10.00 18.87
N TRP A 115 2.78 -9.85 18.08
CA TRP A 115 2.87 -10.42 16.73
C TRP A 115 2.71 -11.95 16.68
N GLN A 116 3.16 -12.68 17.72
CA GLN A 116 3.02 -14.13 17.78
C GLN A 116 1.56 -14.60 17.77
N GLU A 117 0.66 -13.79 18.30
CA GLU A 117 -0.78 -14.08 18.37
C GLU A 117 -1.55 -13.53 17.15
N ASN A 118 -1.20 -12.33 16.71
CA ASN A 118 -2.03 -11.58 15.75
C ASN A 118 -1.53 -11.64 14.29
N VAL A 119 -0.22 -11.83 14.05
CA VAL A 119 0.25 -12.08 12.68
C VAL A 119 -0.35 -13.36 12.08
N PRO A 120 -0.46 -14.48 12.81
CA PRO A 120 -1.19 -15.65 12.32
C PRO A 120 -2.63 -15.36 11.89
N VAL A 121 -3.35 -14.45 12.57
CA VAL A 121 -4.71 -14.05 12.17
C VAL A 121 -4.75 -13.47 10.76
N VAL A 122 -3.76 -12.63 10.43
CA VAL A 122 -3.66 -12.05 9.09
C VAL A 122 -3.44 -13.15 8.04
N LEU A 123 -2.49 -14.06 8.29
CA LEU A 123 -2.15 -15.14 7.36
C LEU A 123 -3.32 -16.10 7.17
N GLU A 124 -3.94 -16.58 8.26
CA GLU A 124 -5.10 -17.45 8.22
C GLU A 124 -6.28 -16.80 7.46
N THR A 125 -6.51 -15.50 7.71
CA THR A 125 -7.56 -14.75 7.01
C THR A 125 -7.32 -14.72 5.51
N LEU A 126 -6.07 -14.52 5.09
CA LEU A 126 -5.70 -14.50 3.67
C LEU A 126 -5.83 -15.88 3.02
N GLU A 127 -5.49 -16.96 3.75
CA GLU A 127 -5.64 -18.34 3.27
C GLU A 127 -7.13 -18.75 3.07
N GLU A 128 -8.03 -18.18 3.88
CA GLU A 128 -9.48 -18.43 3.77
C GLU A 128 -10.14 -17.66 2.60
N MET A 129 -9.46 -16.67 2.04
CA MET A 129 -10.02 -15.85 0.95
C MET A 129 -9.81 -16.54 -0.40
N PRO A 130 -10.81 -16.47 -1.32
CA PRO A 130 -10.75 -17.07 -2.65
C PRO A 130 -9.74 -16.37 -3.58
#